data_02fa91d7db41dab2fd8bc2168880e586
#
_entry.id   02fa91d7db41dab2fd8bc2168880e586
#
_cell.length_a   1.000
_cell.length_b   1.000
_cell.length_c   1.000
_cell.angle_alpha   90.00
_cell.angle_beta   90.00
_cell.angle_gamma   90.00
#
_symmetry.space_group_name_H-M   'P 1'
#
loop_
_entity.id
_entity.type
_entity.pdbx_description
1 polymer ?
#
loop_
_entity_poly.entity_id
_entity_poly.type
_entity_poly.pdbx_seq_one_letter_code
_entity_poly.pdbx_strand_id
1 'polypeptide(L)'
;IGATTMDEYRKYIEKDEALNRRFEQLVVEEPDSMICFHMMKAVIPHFEKHHGLQVAEETIKETIRLAKRYIKDRRLPDAAIDLADRSMAALRMINDTGGRDIEAFKNNFDAWDKEDNDVSATSHTTEEWQWLHAQMKNKLSPILWGYFQSEDEPAAMTEEKAIKAYIFSALEVLQAAAVNKHTTLEKSDEAAIVSYKTGIPIGKVQTQERERLLNMEEVLKQRVIGQDHAIKTIAEAILESRSGLSKPGQPIGSFFFLGPTGTGKTELTKTLASFLFQDE
;
A
#
# COMPACT_ATOMS: atom_id res chain seq x y z
N ILE A 1 -28.60 20.68 -13.92
CA ILE A 1 -27.91 19.69 -13.07
C ILE A 1 -26.60 20.33 -12.64
N GLY A 2 -26.33 20.34 -11.33
CA GLY A 2 -25.06 20.76 -10.74
C GLY A 2 -24.48 19.65 -9.86
N ALA A 3 -23.17 19.58 -9.75
CA ALA A 3 -22.45 18.71 -8.81
C ALA A 3 -21.41 19.57 -8.10
N THR A 4 -21.33 19.44 -6.78
CA THR A 4 -20.40 20.20 -5.94
C THR A 4 -20.16 19.46 -4.63
N THR A 5 -19.16 19.87 -3.87
CA THR A 5 -18.93 19.34 -2.52
C THR A 5 -19.89 19.94 -1.50
N MET A 6 -20.12 19.26 -0.37
CA MET A 6 -20.96 19.79 0.71
C MET A 6 -20.45 21.14 1.25
N ASP A 7 -19.13 21.32 1.29
CA ASP A 7 -18.52 22.57 1.79
C ASP A 7 -18.73 23.73 0.81
N GLU A 8 -18.58 23.48 -0.48
CA GLU A 8 -18.86 24.47 -1.53
C GLU A 8 -20.36 24.79 -1.59
N TYR A 9 -21.21 23.75 -1.47
CA TYR A 9 -22.66 23.94 -1.42
C TYR A 9 -23.03 24.89 -0.27
N ARG A 10 -22.56 24.61 0.96
CA ARG A 10 -22.81 25.45 2.15
C ARG A 10 -22.26 26.85 1.98
N LYS A 11 -21.11 27.01 1.35
CA LYS A 11 -20.45 28.30 1.19
C LYS A 11 -21.11 29.20 0.15
N TYR A 12 -21.54 28.64 -0.98
CA TYR A 12 -21.92 29.40 -2.17
C TYR A 12 -23.37 29.26 -2.57
N ILE A 13 -24.06 28.15 -2.27
CA ILE A 13 -25.39 27.83 -2.79
C ILE A 13 -26.46 27.88 -1.71
N GLU A 14 -26.19 27.32 -0.52
CA GLU A 14 -27.18 27.22 0.57
C GLU A 14 -27.75 28.56 0.98
N LYS A 15 -26.96 29.64 0.88
CA LYS A 15 -27.34 31.00 1.23
C LYS A 15 -28.16 31.71 0.14
N ASP A 16 -28.20 31.18 -1.06
CA ASP A 16 -28.99 31.71 -2.16
C ASP A 16 -30.36 31.02 -2.20
N GLU A 17 -31.35 31.68 -1.62
CA GLU A 17 -32.73 31.18 -1.58
C GLU A 17 -33.31 30.91 -2.97
N ALA A 18 -32.90 31.67 -3.99
CA ALA A 18 -33.43 31.55 -5.35
C ALA A 18 -32.90 30.27 -6.02
N LEU A 19 -31.63 29.90 -5.78
CA LEU A 19 -31.04 28.64 -6.23
C LEU A 19 -31.60 27.47 -5.44
N ASN A 20 -31.68 27.59 -4.12
CA ASN A 20 -32.10 26.51 -3.24
C ASN A 20 -33.57 26.05 -3.51
N ARG A 21 -34.42 26.95 -3.95
CA ARG A 21 -35.82 26.62 -4.33
C ARG A 21 -35.95 25.94 -5.69
N ARG A 22 -34.90 25.95 -6.52
CA ARG A 22 -34.91 25.43 -7.90
C ARG A 22 -34.22 24.11 -8.07
N PHE A 23 -33.43 23.70 -7.06
CA PHE A 23 -32.67 22.48 -7.10
C PHE A 23 -33.05 21.58 -5.91
N GLU A 24 -33.36 20.35 -6.20
CA GLU A 24 -33.48 19.29 -5.17
C GLU A 24 -32.07 18.80 -4.79
N GLN A 25 -31.82 18.68 -3.49
CA GLN A 25 -30.54 18.23 -2.96
C GLN A 25 -30.51 16.70 -2.95
N LEU A 26 -29.59 16.14 -3.70
CA LEU A 26 -29.29 14.70 -3.68
C LEU A 26 -27.90 14.50 -3.07
N VAL A 27 -27.87 13.98 -1.86
CA VAL A 27 -26.61 13.67 -1.19
C VAL A 27 -26.09 12.32 -1.71
N VAL A 28 -24.85 12.34 -2.24
CA VAL A 28 -24.14 11.13 -2.65
C VAL A 28 -23.09 10.84 -1.57
N GLU A 29 -23.33 9.79 -0.81
CA GLU A 29 -22.45 9.39 0.29
C GLU A 29 -21.23 8.59 -0.21
N GLU A 30 -20.16 8.61 0.58
CA GLU A 30 -18.99 7.76 0.35
C GLU A 30 -19.39 6.31 0.50
N PRO A 31 -19.08 5.42 -0.47
CA PRO A 31 -19.42 4.01 -0.37
C PRO A 31 -18.61 3.32 0.74
N ASP A 32 -19.23 2.34 1.37
CA ASP A 32 -18.52 1.42 2.25
C ASP A 32 -17.51 0.54 1.49
N SER A 33 -16.68 -0.20 2.21
CA SER A 33 -15.63 -1.02 1.60
C SER A 33 -16.18 -2.14 0.71
N MET A 34 -17.38 -2.66 1.00
CA MET A 34 -18.01 -3.72 0.21
C MET A 34 -18.58 -3.16 -1.11
N ILE A 35 -19.27 -2.05 -1.05
CA ILE A 35 -19.79 -1.36 -2.24
C ILE A 35 -18.60 -0.92 -3.11
N CYS A 36 -17.57 -0.34 -2.49
CA CYS A 36 -16.34 0.05 -3.18
C CYS A 36 -15.67 -1.14 -3.88
N PHE A 37 -15.65 -2.33 -3.26
CA PHE A 37 -15.12 -3.54 -3.88
C PHE A 37 -15.89 -3.92 -5.15
N HIS A 38 -17.22 -3.86 -5.13
CA HIS A 38 -18.02 -4.12 -6.32
C HIS A 38 -17.79 -3.06 -7.42
N MET A 39 -17.64 -1.80 -7.05
CA MET A 39 -17.28 -0.73 -8.00
C MET A 39 -15.91 -0.99 -8.63
N MET A 40 -14.90 -1.34 -7.81
CA MET A 40 -13.56 -1.68 -8.29
C MET A 40 -13.58 -2.88 -9.26
N LYS A 41 -14.33 -3.93 -8.96
CA LYS A 41 -14.50 -5.09 -9.86
C LYS A 41 -15.05 -4.73 -11.23
N ALA A 42 -15.86 -3.68 -11.33
CA ALA A 42 -16.38 -3.20 -12.61
C ALA A 42 -15.35 -2.36 -13.39
N VAL A 43 -14.46 -1.66 -12.70
CA VAL A 43 -13.48 -0.73 -13.30
C VAL A 43 -12.14 -1.40 -13.61
N ILE A 44 -11.65 -2.29 -12.75
CA ILE A 44 -10.35 -2.97 -12.86
C ILE A 44 -10.13 -3.63 -14.23
N PRO A 45 -11.09 -4.33 -14.87
CA PRO A 45 -10.87 -4.94 -16.17
C PRO A 45 -10.45 -3.95 -17.28
N HIS A 46 -10.85 -2.68 -17.16
CA HIS A 46 -10.40 -1.63 -18.08
C HIS A 46 -8.93 -1.30 -17.88
N PHE A 47 -8.47 -1.23 -16.63
CA PHE A 47 -7.08 -0.99 -16.29
C PHE A 47 -6.21 -2.20 -16.62
N GLU A 48 -6.67 -3.43 -16.37
CA GLU A 48 -5.98 -4.66 -16.78
C GLU A 48 -5.68 -4.66 -18.28
N LYS A 49 -6.68 -4.33 -19.09
CA LYS A 49 -6.51 -4.20 -20.54
C LYS A 49 -5.57 -3.07 -20.93
N HIS A 50 -5.61 -1.93 -20.24
CA HIS A 50 -4.79 -0.77 -20.53
C HIS A 50 -3.32 -0.98 -20.16
N HIS A 51 -3.06 -1.55 -18.99
CA HIS A 51 -1.70 -1.77 -18.47
C HIS A 51 -1.11 -3.12 -18.87
N GLY A 52 -1.92 -4.07 -19.34
CA GLY A 52 -1.48 -5.43 -19.67
C GLY A 52 -1.14 -6.28 -18.45
N LEU A 53 -1.79 -6.02 -17.32
CA LEU A 53 -1.57 -6.65 -16.03
C LEU A 53 -2.87 -7.28 -15.52
N GLN A 54 -2.78 -8.25 -14.61
CA GLN A 54 -3.92 -8.84 -13.91
C GLN A 54 -3.95 -8.41 -12.46
N VAL A 55 -5.16 -8.35 -11.87
CA VAL A 55 -5.37 -7.96 -10.46
C VAL A 55 -6.27 -8.98 -9.79
N ALA A 56 -5.76 -9.67 -8.79
CA ALA A 56 -6.54 -10.62 -8.00
C ALA A 56 -7.57 -9.90 -7.10
N GLU A 57 -8.68 -10.55 -6.78
CA GLU A 57 -9.70 -9.99 -5.88
C GLU A 57 -9.14 -9.63 -4.49
N GLU A 58 -8.19 -10.42 -4.01
CA GLU A 58 -7.52 -10.15 -2.74
C GLU A 58 -6.64 -8.89 -2.79
N THR A 59 -6.07 -8.56 -3.95
CA THR A 59 -5.34 -7.32 -4.17
C THR A 59 -6.30 -6.14 -4.19
N ILE A 60 -7.49 -6.26 -4.83
CA ILE A 60 -8.52 -5.22 -4.81
C ILE A 60 -8.95 -4.87 -3.38
N LYS A 61 -9.16 -5.88 -2.53
CA LYS A 61 -9.50 -5.67 -1.11
C LYS A 61 -8.38 -4.93 -0.38
N GLU A 62 -7.14 -5.31 -0.66
CA GLU A 62 -5.97 -4.65 -0.08
C GLU A 62 -5.84 -3.20 -0.54
N THR A 63 -6.06 -2.93 -1.84
CA THR A 63 -6.09 -1.56 -2.41
C THR A 63 -7.07 -0.66 -1.65
N ILE A 64 -8.30 -1.15 -1.42
CA ILE A 64 -9.33 -0.40 -0.69
C ILE A 64 -8.88 -0.14 0.75
N ARG A 65 -8.32 -1.15 1.41
CA ARG A 65 -7.81 -1.06 2.78
C ARG A 65 -6.69 -0.02 2.90
N LEU A 66 -5.71 -0.09 2.02
CA LEU A 66 -4.59 0.84 1.99
C LEU A 66 -5.04 2.27 1.65
N ALA A 67 -5.93 2.43 0.68
CA ALA A 67 -6.49 3.72 0.31
C ALA A 67 -7.24 4.36 1.49
N LYS A 68 -8.17 3.64 2.12
CA LYS A 68 -8.95 4.13 3.27
C LYS A 68 -8.04 4.54 4.44
N ARG A 69 -6.96 3.81 4.67
CA ARG A 69 -6.06 4.04 5.80
C ARG A 69 -5.06 5.16 5.57
N TYR A 70 -4.43 5.20 4.41
CA TYR A 70 -3.27 6.04 4.16
C TYR A 70 -3.53 7.23 3.23
N ILE A 71 -4.55 7.15 2.36
CA ILE A 71 -4.88 8.21 1.41
C ILE A 71 -6.03 9.04 1.98
N LYS A 72 -5.70 10.14 2.68
CA LYS A 72 -6.70 10.97 3.38
C LYS A 72 -7.17 12.18 2.57
N ASP A 73 -6.47 12.51 1.50
CA ASP A 73 -6.77 13.61 0.59
C ASP A 73 -7.92 13.30 -0.38
N ARG A 74 -8.31 12.04 -0.49
CA ARG A 74 -9.39 11.54 -1.36
C ARG A 74 -10.30 10.56 -0.62
N ARG A 75 -11.52 10.42 -1.12
CA ARG A 75 -12.52 9.47 -0.59
C ARG A 75 -12.63 8.25 -1.49
N LEU A 76 -13.24 7.18 -0.96
CA LEU A 76 -13.61 6.02 -1.76
C LEU A 76 -14.75 6.37 -2.72
N PRO A 77 -14.81 5.82 -3.94
CA PRO A 77 -13.88 4.84 -4.52
C PRO A 77 -12.64 5.47 -5.17
N ASP A 78 -12.59 6.80 -5.37
CA ASP A 78 -11.55 7.50 -6.13
C ASP A 78 -10.14 7.23 -5.57
N ALA A 79 -9.98 7.23 -4.25
CA ALA A 79 -8.69 6.93 -3.60
C ALA A 79 -8.17 5.51 -3.96
N ALA A 80 -9.06 4.53 -4.00
CA ALA A 80 -8.70 3.14 -4.31
C ALA A 80 -8.42 2.96 -5.82
N ILE A 81 -9.21 3.60 -6.67
CA ILE A 81 -9.02 3.60 -8.12
C ILE A 81 -7.66 4.24 -8.48
N ASP A 82 -7.35 5.41 -7.93
CA ASP A 82 -6.08 6.11 -8.15
C ASP A 82 -4.88 5.27 -7.67
N LEU A 83 -5.00 4.58 -6.53
CA LEU A 83 -3.95 3.71 -6.02
C LEU A 83 -3.70 2.54 -6.97
N ALA A 84 -4.76 1.84 -7.40
CA ALA A 84 -4.64 0.72 -8.34
C ALA A 84 -4.01 1.15 -9.67
N ASP A 85 -4.52 2.24 -10.28
CA ASP A 85 -4.01 2.74 -11.55
C ASP A 85 -2.52 3.12 -11.46
N ARG A 86 -2.11 3.83 -10.42
CA ARG A 86 -0.70 4.20 -10.20
C ARG A 86 0.19 2.98 -9.97
N SER A 87 -0.29 1.98 -9.23
CA SER A 87 0.47 0.76 -9.00
C SER A 87 0.66 -0.03 -10.29
N MET A 88 -0.38 -0.14 -11.10
CA MET A 88 -0.30 -0.80 -12.41
C MET A 88 0.57 -0.02 -13.40
N ALA A 89 0.47 1.31 -13.42
CA ALA A 89 1.34 2.15 -14.25
C ALA A 89 2.81 2.02 -13.86
N ALA A 90 3.10 1.96 -12.56
CA ALA A 90 4.46 1.77 -12.06
C ALA A 90 5.04 0.40 -12.44
N LEU A 91 4.24 -0.68 -12.36
CA LEU A 91 4.65 -2.02 -12.83
C LEU A 91 4.87 -2.07 -14.34
N ARG A 92 3.98 -1.45 -15.11
CA ARG A 92 4.16 -1.36 -16.56
C ARG A 92 5.46 -0.61 -16.90
N MET A 93 5.78 0.48 -16.21
CA MET A 93 7.04 1.20 -16.39
C MET A 93 8.25 0.30 -16.11
N ILE A 94 8.19 -0.56 -15.07
CA ILE A 94 9.25 -1.54 -14.81
C ILE A 94 9.41 -2.50 -15.98
N ASN A 95 8.29 -3.05 -16.48
CA ASN A 95 8.30 -3.98 -17.60
C ASN A 95 8.84 -3.36 -18.92
N ASP A 96 8.55 -2.07 -19.15
CA ASP A 96 8.89 -1.39 -20.42
C ASP A 96 10.30 -0.80 -20.42
N THR A 97 10.74 -0.20 -19.30
CA THR A 97 11.98 0.58 -19.24
C THR A 97 12.90 0.23 -18.08
N GLY A 98 12.39 -0.45 -17.03
CA GLY A 98 13.13 -0.65 -15.78
C GLY A 98 14.52 -1.24 -15.96
N GLY A 99 14.65 -2.29 -16.77
CA GLY A 99 15.95 -2.93 -17.04
C GLY A 99 16.95 -1.99 -17.69
N ARG A 100 16.52 -1.19 -18.67
CA ARG A 100 17.39 -0.22 -19.37
C ARG A 100 17.81 0.94 -18.47
N ASP A 101 16.89 1.42 -17.64
CA ASP A 101 17.18 2.52 -16.73
C ASP A 101 18.18 2.08 -15.64
N ILE A 102 18.02 0.87 -15.10
CA ILE A 102 18.97 0.30 -14.13
C ILE A 102 20.35 0.07 -14.76
N GLU A 103 20.39 -0.46 -16.00
CA GLU A 103 21.65 -0.66 -16.72
C GLU A 103 22.38 0.66 -16.99
N ALA A 104 21.66 1.73 -17.32
CA ALA A 104 22.23 3.05 -17.47
C ALA A 104 22.85 3.57 -16.16
N PHE A 105 22.18 3.38 -15.03
CA PHE A 105 22.75 3.74 -13.72
C PHE A 105 23.95 2.88 -13.35
N LYS A 106 23.94 1.60 -13.66
CA LYS A 106 25.08 0.71 -13.43
C LYS A 106 26.29 1.12 -14.24
N ASN A 107 26.09 1.47 -15.50
CA ASN A 107 27.18 1.98 -16.35
C ASN A 107 27.78 3.29 -15.82
N ASN A 108 26.94 4.20 -15.31
CA ASN A 108 27.40 5.42 -14.68
C ASN A 108 28.18 5.14 -13.39
N PHE A 109 27.67 4.23 -12.55
CA PHE A 109 28.35 3.81 -11.33
C PHE A 109 29.74 3.23 -11.64
N ASP A 110 29.81 2.30 -12.60
CA ASP A 110 31.06 1.63 -12.99
C ASP A 110 32.08 2.64 -13.59
N ALA A 111 31.60 3.65 -14.31
CA ALA A 111 32.46 4.71 -14.85
C ALA A 111 33.04 5.56 -13.71
N TRP A 112 32.21 6.03 -12.80
CA TRP A 112 32.64 6.85 -11.67
C TRP A 112 33.56 6.10 -10.70
N ASP A 113 33.26 4.81 -10.42
CA ASP A 113 34.10 3.99 -9.55
C ASP A 113 35.48 3.71 -10.17
N LYS A 114 35.57 3.60 -11.50
CA LYS A 114 36.87 3.50 -12.21
C LYS A 114 37.65 4.80 -12.14
N GLU A 115 36.99 5.95 -12.33
CA GLU A 115 37.61 7.26 -12.22
C GLU A 115 38.16 7.52 -10.82
N ASP A 116 37.38 7.17 -9.77
CA ASP A 116 37.83 7.33 -8.38
C ASP A 116 39.02 6.40 -8.00
N ASN A 117 39.20 5.30 -8.69
CA ASN A 117 40.32 4.39 -8.50
C ASN A 117 41.54 4.74 -9.35
N ASP A 118 41.44 5.71 -10.25
CA ASP A 118 42.57 6.21 -11.08
C ASP A 118 43.29 7.37 -10.36
N VAL A 119 44.54 7.15 -10.03
CA VAL A 119 45.39 8.13 -9.33
C VAL A 119 45.55 9.46 -10.11
N SER A 120 45.26 9.46 -11.40
CA SER A 120 45.37 10.64 -12.30
C SER A 120 44.04 11.38 -12.48
N ALA A 121 42.91 10.82 -12.04
CA ALA A 121 41.59 11.41 -12.19
C ALA A 121 41.15 12.16 -10.90
N THR A 122 40.21 13.08 -11.08
CA THR A 122 39.58 13.74 -9.92
C THR A 122 38.57 12.82 -9.29
N SER A 123 38.79 12.43 -8.05
CA SER A 123 37.86 11.59 -7.31
C SER A 123 36.51 12.31 -7.08
N HIS A 124 35.41 11.59 -7.21
CA HIS A 124 34.07 12.10 -6.94
C HIS A 124 33.85 12.32 -5.44
N THR A 125 33.15 13.39 -5.12
CA THR A 125 32.86 13.73 -3.72
C THR A 125 31.70 12.89 -3.16
N THR A 126 31.62 12.80 -1.84
CA THR A 126 30.48 12.18 -1.15
C THR A 126 29.14 12.76 -1.60
N GLU A 127 29.08 14.08 -1.87
CA GLU A 127 27.88 14.78 -2.33
C GLU A 127 27.46 14.34 -3.74
N GLU A 128 28.41 14.08 -4.63
CA GLU A 128 28.14 13.58 -5.98
C GLU A 128 27.58 12.15 -5.96
N TRP A 129 28.11 11.28 -5.11
CA TRP A 129 27.56 9.94 -4.90
C TRP A 129 26.15 9.97 -4.29
N GLN A 130 25.88 10.85 -3.33
CA GLN A 130 24.55 11.07 -2.79
C GLN A 130 23.59 11.61 -3.88
N TRP A 131 24.07 12.49 -4.75
CA TRP A 131 23.29 12.98 -5.88
C TRP A 131 22.94 11.87 -6.87
N LEU A 132 23.89 10.98 -7.21
CA LEU A 132 23.61 9.81 -8.06
C LEU A 132 22.54 8.93 -7.46
N HIS A 133 22.60 8.65 -6.16
CA HIS A 133 21.55 7.90 -5.46
C HIS A 133 20.19 8.63 -5.54
N ALA A 134 20.15 9.93 -5.33
CA ALA A 134 18.92 10.70 -5.43
C ALA A 134 18.31 10.66 -6.86
N GLN A 135 19.14 10.70 -7.88
CA GLN A 135 18.72 10.52 -9.29
C GLN A 135 18.11 9.12 -9.52
N MET A 136 18.76 8.08 -8.99
CA MET A 136 18.20 6.71 -9.04
C MET A 136 16.83 6.64 -8.35
N LYS A 137 16.71 7.20 -7.13
CA LYS A 137 15.45 7.18 -6.35
C LYS A 137 14.31 7.92 -7.07
N ASN A 138 14.62 8.99 -7.79
CA ASN A 138 13.63 9.77 -8.53
C ASN A 138 13.21 9.14 -9.87
N LYS A 139 14.13 8.44 -10.54
CA LYS A 139 13.90 7.91 -11.89
C LYS A 139 13.36 6.49 -11.89
N LEU A 140 13.78 5.66 -10.94
CA LEU A 140 13.33 4.27 -10.83
C LEU A 140 11.99 4.16 -10.13
N SER A 141 11.19 3.19 -10.55
CA SER A 141 9.86 2.96 -9.97
C SER A 141 9.92 2.71 -8.47
N PRO A 142 9.01 3.31 -7.67
CA PRO A 142 8.91 3.04 -6.23
C PRO A 142 8.72 1.57 -5.87
N ILE A 143 8.10 0.79 -6.74
CA ILE A 143 7.92 -0.65 -6.54
C ILE A 143 9.28 -1.37 -6.56
N LEU A 144 10.17 -0.99 -7.46
CA LEU A 144 11.54 -1.55 -7.49
C LEU A 144 12.25 -1.29 -6.16
N TRP A 145 12.16 -0.08 -5.62
CA TRP A 145 12.73 0.26 -4.32
C TRP A 145 12.11 -0.54 -3.17
N GLY A 146 10.88 -1.01 -3.33
CA GLY A 146 10.24 -1.92 -2.38
C GLY A 146 10.92 -3.27 -2.23
N TYR A 147 11.64 -3.73 -3.24
CA TYR A 147 12.44 -4.95 -3.17
C TYR A 147 13.78 -4.75 -2.47
N PHE A 148 14.28 -3.51 -2.43
CA PHE A 148 15.50 -3.16 -1.73
C PHE A 148 15.18 -2.63 -0.33
N GLN A 149 15.24 -3.50 0.68
CA GLN A 149 15.02 -3.13 2.07
C GLN A 149 16.36 -2.85 2.74
N SER A 150 16.63 -1.57 3.01
CA SER A 150 17.75 -1.15 3.84
C SER A 150 17.26 -0.18 4.90
N GLU A 151 17.74 -0.34 6.14
CA GLU A 151 17.45 0.59 7.23
C GLU A 151 18.30 1.86 7.14
N ASP A 152 19.40 1.80 6.41
CA ASP A 152 20.33 2.91 6.24
C ASP A 152 19.94 3.78 5.04
N GLU A 153 19.89 5.09 5.22
CA GLU A 153 19.72 6.04 4.12
C GLU A 153 21.06 6.69 3.74
N PRO A 154 21.45 6.71 2.45
CA PRO A 154 22.72 7.33 2.01
C PRO A 154 22.85 8.80 2.38
N ALA A 155 21.74 9.51 2.55
CA ALA A 155 21.76 10.91 3.01
C ALA A 155 22.37 11.10 4.41
N ALA A 156 22.34 10.05 5.24
CA ALA A 156 22.94 10.05 6.58
C ALA A 156 24.38 9.51 6.60
N MET A 157 24.85 8.91 5.48
CA MET A 157 26.19 8.36 5.38
C MET A 157 27.21 9.45 5.07
N THR A 158 28.30 9.46 5.84
CA THR A 158 29.42 10.40 5.67
C THR A 158 30.61 9.78 4.96
N GLU A 159 30.67 8.46 4.92
CA GLU A 159 31.79 7.73 4.30
C GLU A 159 31.46 7.35 2.86
N GLU A 160 32.28 7.79 1.92
CA GLU A 160 32.17 7.48 0.49
C GLU A 160 32.06 5.98 0.21
N LYS A 161 32.90 5.16 0.86
CA LYS A 161 32.89 3.70 0.70
C LYS A 161 31.55 3.07 1.09
N ALA A 162 30.92 3.60 2.13
CA ALA A 162 29.61 3.10 2.58
C ALA A 162 28.52 3.43 1.56
N ILE A 163 28.54 4.65 0.99
CA ILE A 163 27.57 5.06 -0.04
C ILE A 163 27.74 4.24 -1.31
N LYS A 164 28.99 4.03 -1.78
CA LYS A 164 29.27 3.18 -2.95
C LYS A 164 28.77 1.76 -2.76
N ALA A 165 29.07 1.14 -1.61
CA ALA A 165 28.61 -0.20 -1.28
C ALA A 165 27.08 -0.29 -1.25
N TYR A 166 26.40 0.73 -0.71
CA TYR A 166 24.94 0.82 -0.69
C TYR A 166 24.37 0.90 -2.11
N ILE A 167 24.87 1.83 -2.95
CA ILE A 167 24.41 1.99 -4.34
C ILE A 167 24.64 0.70 -5.14
N PHE A 168 25.79 0.07 -4.98
CA PHE A 168 26.09 -1.19 -5.65
C PHE A 168 25.11 -2.29 -5.28
N SER A 169 24.89 -2.51 -3.98
CA SER A 169 23.94 -3.50 -3.49
C SER A 169 22.49 -3.21 -3.94
N ALA A 170 22.11 -1.93 -3.97
CA ALA A 170 20.83 -1.53 -4.51
C ALA A 170 20.69 -1.89 -5.99
N LEU A 171 21.69 -1.54 -6.82
CA LEU A 171 21.67 -1.84 -8.25
C LEU A 171 21.59 -3.34 -8.54
N GLU A 172 22.26 -4.20 -7.78
CA GLU A 172 22.17 -5.66 -7.95
C GLU A 172 20.76 -6.18 -7.65
N VAL A 173 20.17 -5.76 -6.52
CA VAL A 173 18.81 -6.19 -6.14
C VAL A 173 17.76 -5.67 -7.13
N LEU A 174 17.85 -4.39 -7.53
CA LEU A 174 16.92 -3.78 -8.47
C LEU A 174 17.04 -4.40 -9.86
N GLN A 175 18.26 -4.76 -10.30
CA GLN A 175 18.48 -5.46 -11.56
C GLN A 175 17.83 -6.84 -11.55
N ALA A 176 18.00 -7.61 -10.48
CA ALA A 176 17.39 -8.93 -10.33
C ALA A 176 15.84 -8.83 -10.33
N ALA A 177 15.28 -7.81 -9.69
CA ALA A 177 13.83 -7.56 -9.66
C ALA A 177 13.28 -7.15 -11.04
N ALA A 178 14.01 -6.35 -11.81
CA ALA A 178 13.57 -5.87 -13.13
C ALA A 178 13.68 -6.89 -14.27
N VAL A 179 14.46 -7.97 -14.09
CA VAL A 179 14.59 -9.03 -15.10
C VAL A 179 13.28 -9.81 -15.28
N ASN A 180 12.52 -9.99 -14.22
CA ASN A 180 11.27 -10.73 -14.25
C ASN A 180 10.14 -9.81 -14.73
N LYS A 181 9.41 -10.24 -15.79
CA LYS A 181 8.20 -9.52 -16.19
C LYS A 181 7.11 -9.71 -15.16
N HIS A 182 6.64 -8.62 -14.62
CA HIS A 182 5.48 -8.58 -13.75
C HIS A 182 4.21 -8.67 -14.60
N THR A 183 3.41 -9.70 -14.39
CA THR A 183 2.13 -9.89 -15.09
C THR A 183 0.92 -9.65 -14.20
N THR A 184 1.12 -9.61 -12.90
CA THR A 184 0.07 -9.48 -11.89
C THR A 184 0.47 -8.41 -10.88
N LEU A 185 -0.50 -7.59 -10.48
CA LEU A 185 -0.33 -6.63 -9.38
C LEU A 185 -0.43 -7.37 -8.05
N GLU A 186 0.60 -7.23 -7.22
CA GLU A 186 0.66 -7.85 -5.89
C GLU A 186 0.41 -6.82 -4.77
N LYS A 187 0.06 -7.32 -3.58
CA LYS A 187 -0.15 -6.47 -2.38
C LYS A 187 1.11 -5.70 -1.97
N SER A 188 2.28 -6.28 -2.19
CA SER A 188 3.59 -5.67 -1.96
C SER A 188 3.81 -4.44 -2.83
N ASP A 189 3.35 -4.47 -4.08
CA ASP A 189 3.51 -3.38 -5.02
C ASP A 189 2.69 -2.16 -4.60
N GLU A 190 1.47 -2.39 -4.14
CA GLU A 190 0.61 -1.34 -3.60
C GLU A 190 1.17 -0.73 -2.32
N ALA A 191 1.72 -1.58 -1.43
CA ALA A 191 2.39 -1.10 -0.22
C ALA A 191 3.60 -0.21 -0.55
N ALA A 192 4.35 -0.53 -1.61
CA ALA A 192 5.47 0.29 -2.09
C ALA A 192 5.01 1.66 -2.58
N ILE A 193 3.92 1.72 -3.35
CA ILE A 193 3.35 3.00 -3.83
C ILE A 193 2.82 3.84 -2.67
N VAL A 194 2.13 3.22 -1.70
CA VAL A 194 1.66 3.90 -0.50
C VAL A 194 2.83 4.46 0.31
N SER A 195 3.88 3.65 0.51
CA SER A 195 5.10 4.06 1.20
C SER A 195 5.73 5.28 0.53
N TYR A 196 5.86 5.24 -0.79
CA TYR A 196 6.40 6.36 -1.56
C TYR A 196 5.55 7.63 -1.43
N LYS A 197 4.22 7.51 -1.53
CA LYS A 197 3.29 8.65 -1.45
C LYS A 197 3.25 9.27 -0.05
N THR A 198 3.32 8.44 0.99
CA THR A 198 3.13 8.89 2.38
C THR A 198 4.43 9.11 3.14
N GLY A 199 5.56 8.62 2.62
CA GLY A 199 6.84 8.60 3.33
C GLY A 199 6.92 7.58 4.47
N ILE A 200 5.90 6.72 4.65
CA ILE A 200 5.89 5.69 5.68
C ILE A 200 6.66 4.46 5.16
N PRO A 201 7.71 3.98 5.84
CA PRO A 201 8.47 2.82 5.39
C PRO A 201 7.60 1.58 5.14
N ILE A 202 7.86 0.84 4.05
CA ILE A 202 7.09 -0.35 3.64
C ILE A 202 7.00 -1.36 4.78
N GLY A 203 8.11 -1.61 5.48
CA GLY A 203 8.13 -2.49 6.64
C GLY A 203 7.11 -2.11 7.70
N LYS A 204 6.90 -0.80 7.98
CA LYS A 204 5.86 -0.33 8.90
C LYS A 204 4.45 -0.53 8.36
N VAL A 205 4.23 -0.36 7.05
CA VAL A 205 2.93 -0.60 6.42
C VAL A 205 2.53 -2.07 6.56
N GLN A 206 3.48 -2.99 6.38
CA GLN A 206 3.29 -4.44 6.52
C GLN A 206 3.31 -4.91 7.98
N THR A 207 4.24 -4.42 8.78
CA THR A 207 4.42 -4.83 10.19
C THR A 207 3.24 -4.42 11.07
N GLN A 208 2.63 -3.25 10.80
CA GLN A 208 1.45 -2.82 11.55
C GLN A 208 0.27 -3.80 11.43
N GLU A 209 0.15 -4.52 10.34
CA GLU A 209 -0.89 -5.56 10.23
C GLU A 209 -0.53 -6.79 11.08
N ARG A 210 0.74 -7.20 11.04
CA ARG A 210 1.23 -8.31 11.85
C ARG A 210 1.12 -8.01 13.36
N GLU A 211 1.59 -6.86 13.78
CA GLU A 211 1.47 -6.41 15.17
C GLU A 211 0.01 -6.28 15.61
N ARG A 212 -0.84 -5.74 14.74
CA ARG A 212 -2.26 -5.65 15.01
C ARG A 212 -2.89 -7.02 15.20
N LEU A 213 -2.57 -8.01 14.36
CA LEU A 213 -3.05 -9.38 14.49
C LEU A 213 -2.51 -10.04 15.77
N LEU A 214 -1.25 -9.80 16.12
CA LEU A 214 -0.67 -10.29 17.37
C LEU A 214 -1.34 -9.69 18.61
N ASN A 215 -1.74 -8.40 18.53
CA ASN A 215 -2.41 -7.69 19.62
C ASN A 215 -3.95 -7.86 19.59
N MET A 216 -4.49 -8.69 18.67
CA MET A 216 -5.93 -8.86 18.49
C MET A 216 -6.62 -9.31 19.77
N GLU A 217 -6.04 -10.25 20.50
CA GLU A 217 -6.58 -10.78 21.74
C GLU A 217 -6.78 -9.67 22.77
N GLU A 218 -5.80 -8.76 22.93
CA GLU A 218 -5.90 -7.64 23.87
C GLU A 218 -6.96 -6.63 23.44
N VAL A 219 -7.04 -6.32 22.15
CA VAL A 219 -8.05 -5.40 21.62
C VAL A 219 -9.46 -5.95 21.79
N LEU A 220 -9.69 -7.24 21.55
CA LEU A 220 -10.98 -7.87 21.75
C LEU A 220 -11.36 -7.91 23.23
N LYS A 221 -10.42 -8.18 24.14
CA LYS A 221 -10.63 -8.18 25.61
C LYS A 221 -11.03 -6.82 26.16
N GLN A 222 -10.59 -5.72 25.54
CA GLN A 222 -11.01 -4.38 25.96
C GLN A 222 -12.50 -4.12 25.77
N ARG A 223 -13.12 -4.70 24.75
CA ARG A 223 -14.57 -4.54 24.46
C ARG A 223 -15.44 -5.68 25.01
N VAL A 224 -14.89 -6.89 25.05
CA VAL A 224 -15.63 -8.08 25.48
C VAL A 224 -14.98 -8.68 26.71
N ILE A 225 -15.56 -8.40 27.85
CA ILE A 225 -15.04 -8.81 29.17
C ILE A 225 -15.59 -10.19 29.54
N GLY A 226 -14.73 -11.06 30.06
CA GLY A 226 -15.11 -12.36 30.62
C GLY A 226 -15.31 -13.48 29.60
N GLN A 227 -14.87 -13.30 28.33
CA GLN A 227 -14.90 -14.32 27.28
C GLN A 227 -13.50 -14.69 26.77
N ASP A 228 -12.53 -14.74 27.69
CA ASP A 228 -11.11 -14.92 27.35
C ASP A 228 -10.83 -16.18 26.53
N HIS A 229 -11.49 -17.29 26.85
CA HIS A 229 -11.31 -18.53 26.11
C HIS A 229 -11.80 -18.42 24.66
N ALA A 230 -12.96 -17.83 24.44
CA ALA A 230 -13.52 -17.64 23.09
C ALA A 230 -12.65 -16.67 22.27
N ILE A 231 -12.21 -15.57 22.88
CA ILE A 231 -11.33 -14.58 22.25
C ILE A 231 -10.02 -15.22 21.83
N LYS A 232 -9.38 -15.99 22.72
CA LYS A 232 -8.12 -16.67 22.44
C LYS A 232 -8.27 -17.68 21.29
N THR A 233 -9.30 -18.49 21.29
CA THR A 233 -9.57 -19.48 20.23
C THR A 233 -9.77 -18.80 18.87
N ILE A 234 -10.48 -17.67 18.82
CA ILE A 234 -10.66 -16.88 17.60
C ILE A 234 -9.33 -16.30 17.14
N ALA A 235 -8.56 -15.70 18.05
CA ALA A 235 -7.29 -15.09 17.74
C ALA A 235 -6.30 -16.11 17.16
N GLU A 236 -6.17 -17.27 17.77
CA GLU A 236 -5.33 -18.37 17.29
C GLU A 236 -5.73 -18.84 15.89
N ALA A 237 -7.04 -19.08 15.65
CA ALA A 237 -7.53 -19.52 14.35
C ALA A 237 -7.29 -18.48 13.22
N ILE A 238 -7.43 -17.20 13.53
CA ILE A 238 -7.17 -16.12 12.56
C ILE A 238 -5.68 -15.99 12.29
N LEU A 239 -4.84 -16.06 13.31
CA LEU A 239 -3.38 -16.05 13.15
C LEU A 239 -2.91 -17.24 12.32
N GLU A 240 -3.41 -18.43 12.55
CA GLU A 240 -3.09 -19.63 11.77
C GLU A 240 -3.49 -19.46 10.30
N SER A 241 -4.70 -18.96 10.04
CA SER A 241 -5.19 -18.69 8.69
C SER A 241 -4.34 -17.67 7.94
N ARG A 242 -3.87 -16.62 8.64
CA ARG A 242 -3.06 -15.53 8.07
C ARG A 242 -1.57 -15.86 7.96
N SER A 243 -1.10 -16.89 8.66
CA SER A 243 0.31 -17.35 8.58
C SER A 243 0.65 -18.09 7.26
N GLY A 244 -0.34 -18.27 6.37
CA GLY A 244 -0.16 -18.97 5.09
C GLY A 244 -0.20 -20.50 5.19
N LEU A 245 -0.57 -21.05 6.36
CA LEU A 245 -0.73 -22.49 6.55
C LEU A 245 -2.06 -23.04 6.02
N SER A 246 -3.01 -22.15 5.70
CA SER A 246 -4.31 -22.51 5.14
C SER A 246 -4.27 -22.65 3.62
N LYS A 247 -5.04 -23.58 3.07
CA LYS A 247 -5.15 -23.77 1.61
C LYS A 247 -5.82 -22.56 0.96
N PRO A 248 -5.38 -22.13 -0.24
CA PRO A 248 -6.01 -21.06 -0.99
C PRO A 248 -7.51 -21.31 -1.19
N GLY A 249 -8.34 -20.30 -0.95
CA GLY A 249 -9.80 -20.37 -1.14
C GLY A 249 -10.60 -20.87 0.09
N GLN A 250 -9.94 -21.20 1.18
CA GLN A 250 -10.65 -21.49 2.43
C GLN A 250 -11.02 -20.19 3.17
N PRO A 251 -12.19 -20.16 3.87
CA PRO A 251 -12.55 -19.04 4.73
C PRO A 251 -11.51 -18.88 5.86
N ILE A 252 -11.30 -17.66 6.32
CA ILE A 252 -10.37 -17.34 7.43
C ILE A 252 -10.72 -18.12 8.70
N GLY A 253 -12.01 -18.38 8.91
CA GLY A 253 -12.52 -19.19 10.00
C GLY A 253 -14.06 -19.28 9.93
N SER A 254 -14.61 -20.36 10.45
CA SER A 254 -16.05 -20.53 10.61
C SER A 254 -16.31 -20.76 12.09
N PHE A 255 -16.99 -19.82 12.74
CA PHE A 255 -17.22 -19.85 14.17
C PHE A 255 -18.71 -19.94 14.51
N PHE A 256 -19.05 -20.81 15.45
CA PHE A 256 -20.37 -20.92 16.03
C PHE A 256 -20.34 -20.49 17.51
N PHE A 257 -20.92 -19.35 17.82
CA PHE A 257 -20.98 -18.86 19.20
C PHE A 257 -22.24 -19.43 19.93
N LEU A 258 -22.02 -20.37 20.84
CA LEU A 258 -23.07 -21.03 21.60
C LEU A 258 -23.04 -20.55 23.05
N GLY A 259 -24.20 -20.29 23.62
CA GLY A 259 -24.32 -19.87 25.01
C GLY A 259 -25.67 -19.19 25.32
N PRO A 260 -25.99 -18.96 26.60
CA PRO A 260 -27.24 -18.28 27.04
C PRO A 260 -27.33 -16.85 26.46
N THR A 261 -28.54 -16.28 26.49
CA THR A 261 -28.78 -14.89 26.07
C THR A 261 -28.07 -13.94 27.03
N GLY A 262 -27.53 -12.86 26.52
CA GLY A 262 -26.85 -11.84 27.34
C GLY A 262 -25.35 -12.10 27.63
N THR A 263 -24.74 -13.18 27.11
CA THR A 263 -23.34 -13.55 27.39
C THR A 263 -22.32 -12.87 26.46
N GLY A 264 -22.71 -11.87 25.70
CA GLY A 264 -21.79 -11.11 24.86
C GLY A 264 -21.47 -11.68 23.47
N LYS A 265 -22.17 -12.72 23.00
CA LYS A 265 -21.97 -13.36 21.69
C LYS A 265 -22.04 -12.36 20.52
N THR A 266 -23.10 -11.55 20.50
CA THR A 266 -23.30 -10.53 19.46
C THR A 266 -22.25 -9.44 19.52
N GLU A 267 -21.84 -9.04 20.73
CA GLU A 267 -20.80 -8.04 20.92
C GLU A 267 -19.43 -8.56 20.45
N LEU A 268 -19.12 -9.82 20.77
CA LEU A 268 -17.90 -10.46 20.28
C LEU A 268 -17.87 -10.53 18.74
N THR A 269 -19.01 -10.89 18.11
CA THR A 269 -19.11 -10.93 16.65
C THR A 269 -18.91 -9.54 16.03
N LYS A 270 -19.56 -8.51 16.58
CA LYS A 270 -19.40 -7.13 16.11
C LYS A 270 -17.97 -6.62 16.29
N THR A 271 -17.39 -6.84 17.45
CA THR A 271 -16.02 -6.42 17.76
C THR A 271 -15.01 -7.12 16.85
N LEU A 272 -15.23 -8.41 16.57
CA LEU A 272 -14.39 -9.17 15.65
C LEU A 272 -14.52 -8.65 14.20
N ALA A 273 -15.75 -8.39 13.75
CA ALA A 273 -16.00 -7.83 12.42
C ALA A 273 -15.36 -6.44 12.28
N SER A 274 -15.57 -5.56 13.25
CA SER A 274 -14.94 -4.24 13.31
C SER A 274 -13.42 -4.32 13.30
N PHE A 275 -12.84 -5.28 14.02
CA PHE A 275 -11.39 -5.49 14.04
C PHE A 275 -10.85 -5.96 12.68
N LEU A 276 -11.51 -6.93 12.02
CA LEU A 276 -11.04 -7.54 10.77
C LEU A 276 -11.29 -6.64 9.55
N PHE A 277 -12.46 -6.00 9.49
CA PHE A 277 -12.91 -5.28 8.30
C PHE A 277 -12.84 -3.76 8.43
N GLN A 278 -12.53 -3.23 9.63
CA GLN A 278 -12.43 -1.79 9.92
C GLN A 278 -13.72 -1.00 9.63
N ASP A 279 -14.86 -1.68 9.57
CA ASP A 279 -16.18 -1.04 9.52
C ASP A 279 -16.75 -0.98 10.95
N GLU A 280 -17.10 0.24 11.38
CA GLU A 280 -17.88 0.48 12.57
C GLU A 280 -19.37 0.32 12.29
#